data_58c61cc1e9a7fb7faceddc5fe913eca8
#
_entry.id   58c61cc1e9a7fb7faceddc5fe913eca8
#
_cell.length_a   1.000
_cell.length_b   1.000
_cell.length_c   1.000
_cell.angle_alpha   90.00
_cell.angle_beta   90.00
_cell.angle_gamma   90.00
#
_symmetry.space_group_name_H-M   'P 1'
#
loop_
_entity.id
_entity.type
_entity.pdbx_description
1 polymer ?
#
loop_
_entity_poly.entity_id
_entity_poly.type
_entity_poly.pdbx_seq_one_letter_code
_entity_poly.pdbx_strand_id
1 'polypeptide(L)'
;MSFVRYLICLFIAVLLASCNYFARWQHAQATITLADSLDQSHHVLYDDTMALHQVIHTLNHPLGRLFAHNQLGKAHYYLGRHLSNEGTIPEAAAHYILADRLRIDNPLYRGRINSCLAHIAKQNESDSLALLFFQRANAAFYELTNNFYYAHTLLDVSEFHTYLHNFNKADSVLQIAQSFALDSFYLARYYETKGLYFYEQLQCDSAVLYFHRALDFWQYEEDKFFTFKKLMQVYLDMDDFEHALPYAQTIVELSNDPNDLVNAYYCLMQDAKAQNDINRLSEYAHARQDANVLLNSAIGQHNGALTLLEEYVANPYPYRWVWIMLFSSIVLCLFLLMGIALYRRHVTRRLQASDNQLQVANTQISDLYLSALLSDIRAKYPRPRKQWNDYNELKKDLDAQLHDWLYQLESYQLSNRENIFCTYMLLYPNASLEALADWMHYSPTGISTFKRRVAQKIGIPTRELYKHLYNILQETK
;
A
#
# COMPACT_ATOMS: atom_id res chain seq x y z
N MET A 1 -41.31 -33.96 24.43
CA MET A 1 -40.49 -33.39 25.57
C MET A 1 -38.98 -33.37 25.29
N SER A 2 -38.41 -34.29 24.52
CA SER A 2 -36.95 -34.31 24.21
C SER A 2 -36.45 -33.14 23.35
N PHE A 3 -37.21 -32.74 22.33
CA PHE A 3 -36.83 -31.68 21.39
C PHE A 3 -36.74 -30.28 22.04
N VAL A 4 -37.67 -29.94 22.92
CA VAL A 4 -37.67 -28.68 23.69
C VAL A 4 -36.49 -28.62 24.65
N ARG A 5 -36.13 -29.71 25.32
CA ARG A 5 -34.93 -29.78 26.17
C ARG A 5 -33.66 -29.61 25.35
N TYR A 6 -33.59 -30.21 24.16
CA TYR A 6 -32.43 -30.02 23.25
C TYR A 6 -32.28 -28.56 22.78
N LEU A 7 -33.39 -27.91 22.44
CA LEU A 7 -33.41 -26.49 22.09
C LEU A 7 -32.97 -25.58 23.24
N ILE A 8 -33.44 -25.90 24.45
CA ILE A 8 -33.03 -25.14 25.67
C ILE A 8 -31.54 -25.32 25.96
N CYS A 9 -31.02 -26.55 25.87
CA CYS A 9 -29.59 -26.82 26.05
C CYS A 9 -28.75 -26.15 24.98
N LEU A 10 -29.16 -26.12 23.71
CA LEU A 10 -28.50 -25.41 22.62
C LEU A 10 -28.51 -23.92 22.87
N PHE A 11 -29.64 -23.35 23.30
CA PHE A 11 -29.75 -21.91 23.62
C PHE A 11 -28.86 -21.50 24.81
N ILE A 12 -28.82 -22.33 25.87
CA ILE A 12 -27.91 -22.11 27.01
C ILE A 12 -26.45 -22.21 26.58
N ALA A 13 -26.09 -23.21 25.74
CA ALA A 13 -24.73 -23.34 25.21
C ALA A 13 -24.33 -22.13 24.36
N VAL A 14 -25.22 -21.59 23.52
CA VAL A 14 -25.01 -20.38 22.75
C VAL A 14 -24.87 -19.15 23.64
N LEU A 15 -25.68 -19.02 24.71
CA LEU A 15 -25.55 -17.93 25.68
C LEU A 15 -24.24 -18.00 26.45
N LEU A 16 -23.82 -19.17 26.93
CA LEU A 16 -22.54 -19.34 27.61
C LEU A 16 -21.34 -19.07 26.69
N ALA A 17 -21.43 -19.52 25.45
CA ALA A 17 -20.41 -19.22 24.43
C ALA A 17 -20.33 -17.71 24.16
N SER A 18 -21.47 -17.02 24.09
CA SER A 18 -21.52 -15.57 23.87
C SER A 18 -20.98 -14.78 25.06
N CYS A 19 -21.26 -15.19 26.31
CA CYS A 19 -20.71 -14.58 27.52
C CYS A 19 -19.19 -14.74 27.59
N ASN A 20 -18.68 -15.93 27.29
CA ASN A 20 -17.24 -16.20 27.27
C ASN A 20 -16.52 -15.40 26.15
N TYR A 21 -17.17 -15.27 24.99
CA TYR A 21 -16.70 -14.44 23.89
C TYR A 21 -16.66 -12.97 24.30
N PHE A 22 -17.68 -12.45 24.95
CA PHE A 22 -17.74 -11.06 25.41
C PHE A 22 -16.65 -10.73 26.44
N ALA A 23 -16.39 -11.63 27.40
CA ALA A 23 -15.29 -11.45 28.35
C ALA A 23 -13.91 -11.40 27.66
N ARG A 24 -13.68 -12.29 26.68
CA ARG A 24 -12.45 -12.31 25.88
C ARG A 24 -12.32 -11.03 25.03
N TRP A 25 -13.41 -10.57 24.46
CA TRP A 25 -13.46 -9.30 23.71
C TRP A 25 -13.11 -8.10 24.61
N GLN A 26 -13.66 -8.04 25.83
CA GLN A 26 -13.33 -6.98 26.79
C GLN A 26 -11.85 -6.99 27.17
N HIS A 27 -11.26 -8.15 27.40
CA HIS A 27 -9.83 -8.28 27.68
C HIS A 27 -8.98 -7.80 26.48
N ALA A 28 -9.32 -8.23 25.28
CA ALA A 28 -8.64 -7.77 24.08
C ALA A 28 -8.76 -6.25 23.89
N GLN A 29 -9.94 -5.69 24.16
CA GLN A 29 -10.17 -4.24 24.13
C GLN A 29 -9.25 -3.52 25.13
N ALA A 30 -9.13 -4.00 26.35
CA ALA A 30 -8.27 -3.40 27.38
C ALA A 30 -6.78 -3.41 26.95
N THR A 31 -6.29 -4.55 26.44
CA THR A 31 -4.92 -4.69 25.93
C THR A 31 -4.63 -3.69 24.82
N ILE A 32 -5.53 -3.59 23.84
CA ILE A 32 -5.34 -2.67 22.72
C ILE A 32 -5.46 -1.21 23.17
N THR A 33 -6.35 -0.89 24.11
CA THR A 33 -6.46 0.47 24.66
C THR A 33 -5.18 0.89 25.38
N LEU A 34 -4.55 -0.04 26.10
CA LEU A 34 -3.24 0.21 26.73
C LEU A 34 -2.16 0.46 25.65
N ALA A 35 -2.09 -0.38 24.64
CA ALA A 35 -1.15 -0.20 23.53
C ALA A 35 -1.35 1.15 22.80
N ASP A 36 -2.61 1.52 22.53
CA ASP A 36 -2.96 2.82 21.94
C ASP A 36 -2.51 4.00 22.83
N SER A 37 -2.70 3.90 24.15
CA SER A 37 -2.33 4.98 25.07
C SER A 37 -0.83 5.19 25.17
N LEU A 38 -0.05 4.10 25.18
CA LEU A 38 1.42 4.16 25.19
C LEU A 38 1.96 4.77 23.90
N ASP A 39 1.43 4.34 22.73
CA ASP A 39 1.82 4.87 21.44
C ASP A 39 1.47 6.36 21.26
N GLN A 40 0.33 6.82 21.78
CA GLN A 40 -0.12 8.20 21.65
C GLN A 40 0.51 9.16 22.67
N SER A 41 0.70 8.73 23.92
CA SER A 41 1.14 9.61 24.99
C SER A 41 2.65 9.68 25.16
N HIS A 42 3.36 8.61 24.84
CA HIS A 42 4.79 8.48 25.12
C HIS A 42 5.62 8.08 23.91
N HIS A 43 4.99 7.87 22.73
CA HIS A 43 5.63 7.28 21.54
C HIS A 43 6.36 5.96 21.84
N VAL A 44 5.96 5.28 22.94
CA VAL A 44 6.55 4.01 23.36
C VAL A 44 5.82 2.88 22.63
N LEU A 45 6.61 2.03 22.00
CA LEU A 45 6.07 0.81 21.40
C LEU A 45 5.58 -0.12 22.50
N TYR A 46 4.35 -0.64 22.34
CA TYR A 46 3.84 -1.69 23.21
C TYR A 46 4.67 -2.98 23.00
N ASP A 47 5.40 -3.40 24.02
CA ASP A 47 6.41 -4.45 23.94
C ASP A 47 5.93 -5.84 24.45
N ASP A 48 4.72 -5.90 25.08
CA ASP A 48 4.14 -7.19 25.47
C ASP A 48 3.58 -7.95 24.26
N THR A 49 4.49 -8.56 23.52
CA THR A 49 4.16 -9.38 22.34
C THR A 49 3.33 -10.60 22.71
N MET A 50 3.49 -11.17 23.92
CA MET A 50 2.66 -12.28 24.39
C MET A 50 1.19 -11.88 24.52
N ALA A 51 0.90 -10.70 25.08
CA ALA A 51 -0.46 -10.18 25.16
C ALA A 51 -1.04 -9.95 23.77
N LEU A 52 -0.28 -9.41 22.82
CA LEU A 52 -0.72 -9.24 21.43
C LEU A 52 -1.02 -10.58 20.75
N HIS A 53 -0.15 -11.59 20.92
CA HIS A 53 -0.40 -12.95 20.43
C HIS A 53 -1.65 -13.57 21.04
N GLN A 54 -1.90 -13.34 22.35
CA GLN A 54 -3.10 -13.81 23.00
C GLN A 54 -4.37 -13.14 22.47
N VAL A 55 -4.33 -11.83 22.17
CA VAL A 55 -5.44 -11.12 21.49
C VAL A 55 -5.69 -11.76 20.11
N ILE A 56 -4.64 -11.94 19.32
CA ILE A 56 -4.74 -12.55 17.98
C ILE A 56 -5.33 -13.95 18.08
N HIS A 57 -4.76 -14.82 18.93
CA HIS A 57 -5.27 -16.20 19.12
C HIS A 57 -6.74 -16.22 19.56
N THR A 58 -7.12 -15.30 20.46
CA THR A 58 -8.48 -15.23 21.01
C THR A 58 -9.49 -14.73 19.98
N LEU A 59 -9.12 -13.74 19.15
CA LEU A 59 -10.05 -13.09 18.22
C LEU A 59 -9.96 -13.61 16.79
N ASN A 60 -8.95 -14.40 16.44
CA ASN A 60 -8.73 -14.89 15.07
C ASN A 60 -9.67 -16.05 14.71
N HIS A 61 -10.97 -15.82 14.81
CA HIS A 61 -12.04 -16.73 14.39
C HIS A 61 -13.15 -15.94 13.69
N PRO A 62 -14.12 -16.57 12.99
CA PRO A 62 -15.10 -15.86 12.18
C PRO A 62 -15.87 -14.76 12.90
N LEU A 63 -16.34 -15.01 14.12
CA LEU A 63 -17.04 -13.98 14.93
C LEU A 63 -16.10 -12.86 15.38
N GLY A 64 -14.87 -13.17 15.79
CA GLY A 64 -13.87 -12.17 16.15
C GLY A 64 -13.51 -11.26 14.99
N ARG A 65 -13.32 -11.83 13.81
CA ARG A 65 -13.07 -11.07 12.57
C ARG A 65 -14.25 -10.20 12.16
N LEU A 66 -15.48 -10.59 12.51
CA LEU A 66 -16.67 -9.82 12.18
C LEU A 66 -16.94 -8.69 13.20
N PHE A 67 -16.82 -8.98 14.51
CA PHE A 67 -17.23 -8.06 15.57
C PHE A 67 -16.07 -7.38 16.30
N ALA A 68 -14.86 -7.91 16.19
CA ALA A 68 -13.65 -7.39 16.85
C ALA A 68 -12.51 -7.16 15.86
N HIS A 69 -12.81 -6.89 14.58
CA HIS A 69 -11.82 -6.69 13.52
C HIS A 69 -10.87 -5.52 13.83
N ASN A 70 -11.37 -4.46 14.47
CA ASN A 70 -10.55 -3.32 14.87
C ASN A 70 -9.46 -3.72 15.89
N GLN A 71 -9.82 -4.45 16.94
CA GLN A 71 -8.88 -4.91 17.97
C GLN A 71 -7.88 -5.91 17.38
N LEU A 72 -8.38 -6.86 16.59
CA LEU A 72 -7.54 -7.85 15.91
C LEU A 72 -6.57 -7.17 14.93
N GLY A 73 -7.05 -6.20 14.15
CA GLY A 73 -6.23 -5.44 13.21
C GLY A 73 -5.14 -4.63 13.91
N LYS A 74 -5.48 -3.96 15.02
CA LYS A 74 -4.50 -3.21 15.82
C LYS A 74 -3.47 -4.13 16.48
N ALA A 75 -3.87 -5.32 16.96
CA ALA A 75 -2.92 -6.30 17.50
C ALA A 75 -1.91 -6.72 16.44
N HIS A 76 -2.35 -7.00 15.21
CA HIS A 76 -1.45 -7.28 14.11
C HIS A 76 -0.56 -6.08 13.76
N TYR A 77 -1.08 -4.86 13.77
CA TYR A 77 -0.28 -3.65 13.53
C TYR A 77 0.84 -3.48 14.57
N TYR A 78 0.53 -3.58 15.87
CA TYR A 78 1.55 -3.43 16.93
C TYR A 78 2.59 -4.56 16.89
N LEU A 79 2.17 -5.79 16.63
CA LEU A 79 3.09 -6.91 16.47
C LEU A 79 3.99 -6.73 15.24
N GLY A 80 3.44 -6.23 14.13
CA GLY A 80 4.21 -5.89 12.95
C GLY A 80 5.27 -4.80 13.22
N ARG A 81 4.94 -3.78 14.02
CA ARG A 81 5.90 -2.75 14.46
C ARG A 81 7.04 -3.34 15.30
N HIS A 82 6.70 -4.22 16.23
CA HIS A 82 7.72 -4.88 17.07
C HIS A 82 8.68 -5.71 16.21
N LEU A 83 8.16 -6.57 15.34
CA LEU A 83 8.95 -7.38 14.42
C LEU A 83 9.79 -6.55 13.45
N SER A 84 9.27 -5.42 13.00
CA SER A 84 10.03 -4.48 12.15
C SER A 84 11.24 -3.89 12.90
N ASN A 85 11.07 -3.56 14.19
CA ASN A 85 12.18 -3.07 15.03
C ASN A 85 13.22 -4.15 15.33
N GLU A 86 12.80 -5.43 15.39
CA GLU A 86 13.72 -6.57 15.53
C GLU A 86 14.42 -6.96 14.21
N GLY A 87 14.08 -6.30 13.10
CA GLY A 87 14.65 -6.57 11.78
C GLY A 87 14.04 -7.79 11.06
N THR A 88 12.97 -8.40 11.60
CA THR A 88 12.26 -9.52 10.97
C THR A 88 11.21 -8.99 9.97
N ILE A 89 11.69 -8.43 8.87
CA ILE A 89 10.86 -7.69 7.90
C ILE A 89 9.79 -8.54 7.21
N PRO A 90 10.02 -9.79 6.78
CA PRO A 90 8.99 -10.62 6.18
C PRO A 90 7.81 -10.89 7.11
N GLU A 91 8.08 -11.20 8.38
CA GLU A 91 7.07 -11.44 9.41
C GLU A 91 6.28 -10.16 9.71
N ALA A 92 6.98 -9.02 9.82
CA ALA A 92 6.37 -7.71 9.97
C ALA A 92 5.41 -7.39 8.81
N ALA A 93 5.84 -7.62 7.57
CA ALA A 93 5.02 -7.46 6.37
C ALA A 93 3.76 -8.32 6.42
N ALA A 94 3.88 -9.60 6.81
CA ALA A 94 2.74 -10.50 6.95
C ALA A 94 1.70 -9.96 7.95
N HIS A 95 2.16 -9.43 9.09
CA HIS A 95 1.27 -8.85 10.10
C HIS A 95 0.63 -7.53 9.63
N TYR A 96 1.34 -6.64 8.95
CA TYR A 96 0.74 -5.42 8.37
C TYR A 96 -0.29 -5.76 7.29
N ILE A 97 -0.04 -6.76 6.43
CA ILE A 97 -0.99 -7.25 5.45
C ILE A 97 -2.27 -7.79 6.12
N LEU A 98 -2.12 -8.55 7.21
CA LEU A 98 -3.27 -9.06 7.97
C LEU A 98 -4.08 -7.91 8.60
N ALA A 99 -3.39 -6.89 9.14
CA ALA A 99 -4.03 -5.70 9.70
C ALA A 99 -4.81 -4.92 8.62
N ASP A 100 -4.25 -4.72 7.43
CA ASP A 100 -4.91 -4.02 6.33
C ASP A 100 -6.13 -4.79 5.80
N ARG A 101 -6.01 -6.13 5.67
CA ARG A 101 -7.13 -7.01 5.30
C ARG A 101 -8.31 -6.96 6.26
N LEU A 102 -8.08 -6.65 7.53
CA LEU A 102 -9.12 -6.50 8.55
C LEU A 102 -9.87 -5.17 8.45
N ARG A 103 -9.40 -4.23 7.63
CA ARG A 103 -10.05 -2.95 7.35
C ARG A 103 -10.44 -2.18 8.63
N ILE A 104 -9.44 -1.83 9.42
CA ILE A 104 -9.64 -1.05 10.65
C ILE A 104 -10.41 0.24 10.31
N ASP A 105 -11.49 0.55 11.05
CA ASP A 105 -12.34 1.71 10.77
C ASP A 105 -11.60 3.04 10.94
N ASN A 106 -10.66 3.11 11.90
CA ASN A 106 -9.92 4.32 12.20
C ASN A 106 -8.90 4.65 11.08
N PRO A 107 -9.05 5.80 10.40
CA PRO A 107 -8.15 6.20 9.31
C PRO A 107 -6.70 6.38 9.73
N LEU A 108 -6.43 6.72 11.01
CA LEU A 108 -5.07 6.81 11.54
C LEU A 108 -4.31 5.48 11.38
N TYR A 109 -4.93 4.37 11.76
CA TYR A 109 -4.31 3.06 11.67
C TYR A 109 -4.21 2.57 10.22
N ARG A 110 -5.24 2.84 9.39
CA ARG A 110 -5.16 2.55 7.95
C ARG A 110 -3.98 3.28 7.30
N GLY A 111 -3.80 4.55 7.63
CA GLY A 111 -2.69 5.35 7.15
C GLY A 111 -1.34 4.79 7.61
N ARG A 112 -1.18 4.53 8.91
CA ARG A 112 0.06 4.00 9.49
C ARG A 112 0.44 2.63 8.91
N ILE A 113 -0.52 1.70 8.78
CA ILE A 113 -0.29 0.39 8.18
C ILE A 113 0.21 0.52 6.75
N ASN A 114 -0.46 1.35 5.94
CA ASN A 114 -0.07 1.55 4.56
C ASN A 114 1.28 2.28 4.44
N SER A 115 1.63 3.20 5.36
CA SER A 115 2.98 3.77 5.44
C SER A 115 4.04 2.71 5.72
N CYS A 116 3.81 1.80 6.68
CA CYS A 116 4.74 0.71 6.96
C CYS A 116 4.93 -0.21 5.73
N LEU A 117 3.84 -0.58 5.05
CA LEU A 117 3.90 -1.37 3.82
C LEU A 117 4.64 -0.64 2.69
N ALA A 118 4.46 0.68 2.57
CA ALA A 118 5.18 1.51 1.60
C ALA A 118 6.70 1.52 1.87
N HIS A 119 7.10 1.69 3.12
CA HIS A 119 8.53 1.65 3.49
C HIS A 119 9.16 0.27 3.22
N ILE A 120 8.45 -0.82 3.54
CA ILE A 120 8.92 -2.17 3.21
C ILE A 120 9.06 -2.35 1.70
N ALA A 121 8.08 -1.90 0.91
CA ALA A 121 8.16 -1.96 -0.55
C ALA A 121 9.33 -1.15 -1.10
N LYS A 122 9.58 0.05 -0.56
CA LYS A 122 10.72 0.91 -0.90
C LYS A 122 12.06 0.21 -0.60
N GLN A 123 12.21 -0.38 0.58
CA GLN A 123 13.42 -1.13 0.97
C GLN A 123 13.70 -2.32 0.05
N ASN A 124 12.66 -2.88 -0.57
CA ASN A 124 12.76 -3.98 -1.52
C ASN A 124 12.75 -3.52 -2.99
N GLU A 125 13.06 -2.25 -3.24
CA GLU A 125 13.17 -1.65 -4.58
C GLU A 125 11.92 -1.83 -5.47
N SER A 126 10.74 -1.98 -4.83
CA SER A 126 9.47 -2.11 -5.55
C SER A 126 8.73 -0.77 -5.61
N ASP A 127 9.13 0.06 -6.57
CA ASP A 127 8.63 1.43 -6.73
C ASP A 127 7.11 1.51 -6.92
N SER A 128 6.55 0.59 -7.70
CA SER A 128 5.12 0.56 -7.97
C SER A 128 4.30 0.26 -6.72
N LEU A 129 4.76 -0.68 -5.89
CA LEU A 129 4.11 -1.03 -4.63
C LEU A 129 4.30 0.07 -3.58
N ALA A 130 5.49 0.65 -3.47
CA ALA A 130 5.75 1.75 -2.56
C ALA A 130 4.83 2.94 -2.86
N LEU A 131 4.72 3.34 -4.12
CA LEU A 131 3.82 4.42 -4.53
C LEU A 131 2.35 4.10 -4.25
N LEU A 132 1.91 2.89 -4.53
CA LEU A 132 0.53 2.44 -4.24
C LEU A 132 0.21 2.58 -2.75
N PHE A 133 1.08 2.09 -1.87
CA PHE A 133 0.85 2.14 -0.43
C PHE A 133 0.98 3.56 0.13
N PHE A 134 1.91 4.39 -0.35
CA PHE A 134 1.96 5.81 0.02
C PHE A 134 0.69 6.55 -0.37
N GLN A 135 0.13 6.30 -1.55
CA GLN A 135 -1.15 6.89 -1.96
C GLN A 135 -2.30 6.47 -1.05
N ARG A 136 -2.36 5.19 -0.64
CA ARG A 136 -3.37 4.70 0.32
C ARG A 136 -3.20 5.32 1.70
N ALA A 137 -1.97 5.44 2.18
CA ALA A 137 -1.66 6.10 3.45
C ALA A 137 -2.10 7.56 3.44
N ASN A 138 -1.73 8.29 2.39
CA ASN A 138 -2.07 9.69 2.20
C ASN A 138 -3.59 9.92 2.15
N ALA A 139 -4.33 9.07 1.42
CA ALA A 139 -5.78 9.12 1.37
C ALA A 139 -6.42 8.90 2.75
N ALA A 140 -5.90 7.93 3.52
CA ALA A 140 -6.40 7.66 4.87
C ALA A 140 -6.10 8.81 5.84
N PHE A 141 -4.90 9.40 5.80
CA PHE A 141 -4.54 10.52 6.66
C PHE A 141 -5.27 11.82 6.28
N TYR A 142 -5.62 12.00 5.02
CA TYR A 142 -6.43 13.13 4.57
C TYR A 142 -7.84 13.13 5.19
N GLU A 143 -8.37 11.96 5.57
CA GLU A 143 -9.65 11.85 6.29
C GLU A 143 -9.58 12.39 7.73
N LEU A 144 -8.36 12.58 8.29
CA LEU A 144 -8.18 13.09 9.63
C LEU A 144 -8.35 14.61 9.69
N THR A 145 -8.94 15.11 10.75
CA THR A 145 -9.01 16.57 11.02
C THR A 145 -7.65 17.14 11.42
N ASN A 146 -6.74 16.31 11.88
CA ASN A 146 -5.36 16.66 12.22
C ASN A 146 -4.44 16.46 11.02
N ASN A 147 -3.87 17.55 10.51
CA ASN A 147 -2.98 17.54 9.36
C ASN A 147 -1.57 16.96 9.64
N PHE A 148 -1.25 16.62 10.88
CA PHE A 148 0.09 16.15 11.27
C PHE A 148 0.55 14.94 10.45
N TYR A 149 -0.20 13.85 10.47
CA TYR A 149 0.17 12.63 9.73
C TYR A 149 0.15 12.83 8.22
N TYR A 150 -0.81 13.61 7.72
CA TYR A 150 -0.88 13.95 6.31
C TYR A 150 0.37 14.72 5.86
N ALA A 151 0.78 15.72 6.62
CA ALA A 151 1.98 16.51 6.35
C ALA A 151 3.25 15.64 6.33
N HIS A 152 3.43 14.77 7.32
CA HIS A 152 4.55 13.82 7.35
C HIS A 152 4.57 12.88 6.15
N THR A 153 3.41 12.34 5.76
CA THR A 153 3.34 11.46 4.58
C THR A 153 3.66 12.20 3.28
N LEU A 154 3.40 13.49 3.18
CA LEU A 154 3.86 14.30 2.05
C LEU A 154 5.39 14.33 1.95
N LEU A 155 6.10 14.41 3.08
CA LEU A 155 7.56 14.31 3.08
C LEU A 155 8.04 12.95 2.56
N ASP A 156 7.44 11.85 3.04
CA ASP A 156 7.75 10.50 2.57
C ASP A 156 7.49 10.34 1.06
N VAL A 157 6.37 10.87 0.56
CA VAL A 157 6.03 10.87 -0.87
C VAL A 157 7.03 11.70 -1.69
N SER A 158 7.45 12.85 -1.17
CA SER A 158 8.46 13.68 -1.83
C SER A 158 9.81 13.00 -1.87
N GLU A 159 10.24 12.42 -0.77
CA GLU A 159 11.47 11.63 -0.67
C GLU A 159 11.45 10.49 -1.68
N PHE A 160 10.33 9.76 -1.78
CA PHE A 160 10.15 8.69 -2.74
C PHE A 160 10.26 9.18 -4.20
N HIS A 161 9.59 10.28 -4.55
CA HIS A 161 9.73 10.87 -5.88
C HIS A 161 11.15 11.37 -6.17
N THR A 162 11.89 11.79 -5.15
CA THR A 162 13.29 12.18 -5.25
C THR A 162 14.16 10.98 -5.62
N TYR A 163 14.02 9.85 -4.95
CA TYR A 163 14.74 8.60 -5.31
C TYR A 163 14.41 8.09 -6.72
N LEU A 164 13.19 8.31 -7.19
CA LEU A 164 12.79 8.00 -8.56
C LEU A 164 13.25 9.05 -9.60
N HIS A 165 14.04 10.04 -9.19
CA HIS A 165 14.45 11.19 -10.01
C HIS A 165 13.29 11.96 -10.66
N ASN A 166 12.09 11.86 -10.07
CA ASN A 166 10.90 12.60 -10.49
C ASN A 166 10.86 13.99 -9.82
N PHE A 167 11.91 14.79 -10.02
CA PHE A 167 12.16 16.03 -9.30
C PHE A 167 11.02 17.06 -9.36
N ASN A 168 10.32 17.17 -10.49
CA ASN A 168 9.16 18.07 -10.62
C ASN A 168 8.01 17.68 -9.67
N LYS A 169 7.78 16.37 -9.47
CA LYS A 169 6.76 15.89 -8.54
C LYS A 169 7.21 16.03 -7.10
N ALA A 170 8.47 15.71 -6.81
CA ALA A 170 9.08 15.90 -5.50
C ALA A 170 8.97 17.34 -5.03
N ASP A 171 9.36 18.31 -5.87
CA ASP A 171 9.27 19.74 -5.56
C ASP A 171 7.83 20.20 -5.35
N SER A 172 6.90 19.78 -6.22
CA SER A 172 5.47 20.10 -6.05
C SER A 172 4.92 19.63 -4.71
N VAL A 173 5.30 18.43 -4.27
CA VAL A 173 4.89 17.89 -2.96
C VAL A 173 5.58 18.60 -1.81
N LEU A 174 6.89 18.97 -1.94
CA LEU A 174 7.62 19.76 -0.95
C LEU A 174 7.02 21.16 -0.76
N GLN A 175 6.56 21.80 -1.84
CA GLN A 175 5.87 23.09 -1.76
C GLN A 175 4.57 22.99 -0.96
N ILE A 176 3.81 21.92 -1.15
CA ILE A 176 2.62 21.66 -0.33
C ILE A 176 3.02 21.40 1.12
N ALA A 177 4.02 20.55 1.36
CA ALA A 177 4.52 20.21 2.70
C ALA A 177 5.01 21.45 3.45
N GLN A 178 5.65 22.39 2.78
CA GLN A 178 6.15 23.65 3.37
C GLN A 178 5.04 24.46 4.04
N SER A 179 3.80 24.37 3.55
CA SER A 179 2.68 25.15 4.09
C SER A 179 2.25 24.70 5.51
N PHE A 180 2.68 23.52 5.97
CA PHE A 180 2.25 22.98 7.25
C PHE A 180 3.05 23.47 8.45
N ALA A 181 4.37 23.68 8.35
CA ALA A 181 5.28 24.25 9.39
C ALA A 181 4.83 23.95 10.84
N LEU A 182 4.63 22.65 11.18
CA LEU A 182 3.90 22.25 12.39
C LEU A 182 4.72 22.47 13.68
N ASP A 183 5.89 21.83 13.77
CA ASP A 183 6.77 21.87 14.93
C ASP A 183 8.24 21.70 14.53
N SER A 184 9.17 21.69 15.49
CA SER A 184 10.60 21.52 15.23
C SER A 184 10.92 20.18 14.59
N PHE A 185 10.26 19.11 15.02
CA PHE A 185 10.46 17.77 14.46
C PHE A 185 10.04 17.73 12.97
N TYR A 186 8.89 18.32 12.64
CA TYR A 186 8.43 18.44 11.26
C TYR A 186 9.38 19.26 10.40
N LEU A 187 9.85 20.42 10.93
CA LEU A 187 10.77 21.28 10.23
C LEU A 187 12.11 20.60 9.97
N ALA A 188 12.64 19.85 10.94
CA ALA A 188 13.83 19.02 10.75
C ALA A 188 13.65 18.04 9.60
N ARG A 189 12.57 17.24 9.62
CA ARG A 189 12.23 16.31 8.56
C ARG A 189 12.02 16.97 7.21
N TYR A 190 11.39 18.15 7.17
CA TYR A 190 11.22 18.93 5.95
C TYR A 190 12.57 19.34 5.35
N TYR A 191 13.49 19.85 6.18
CA TYR A 191 14.81 20.24 5.71
C TYR A 191 15.67 19.03 5.31
N GLU A 192 15.56 17.89 5.99
CA GLU A 192 16.18 16.64 5.56
C GLU A 192 15.71 16.21 4.17
N THR A 193 14.39 16.16 3.97
CA THR A 193 13.80 15.80 2.68
C THR A 193 14.25 16.76 1.58
N LYS A 194 14.35 18.06 1.90
CA LYS A 194 14.85 19.08 0.97
C LYS A 194 16.35 18.91 0.70
N GLY A 195 17.14 18.56 1.71
CA GLY A 195 18.55 18.22 1.54
C GLY A 195 18.74 17.05 0.60
N LEU A 196 17.96 15.98 0.80
CA LEU A 196 17.95 14.81 -0.07
C LEU A 196 17.55 15.15 -1.51
N TYR A 197 16.53 16.00 -1.69
CA TYR A 197 16.11 16.48 -3.01
C TYR A 197 17.25 17.14 -3.78
N PHE A 198 18.06 17.99 -3.13
CA PHE A 198 19.22 18.64 -3.76
C PHE A 198 20.38 17.67 -3.98
N TYR A 199 20.59 16.75 -3.03
CA TYR A 199 21.63 15.72 -3.15
C TYR A 199 21.43 14.85 -4.39
N GLU A 200 20.22 14.34 -4.60
CA GLU A 200 19.87 13.50 -5.76
C GLU A 200 19.94 14.29 -7.10
N GLN A 201 19.95 15.61 -7.05
CA GLN A 201 20.23 16.48 -8.20
C GLN A 201 21.72 16.81 -8.35
N LEU A 202 22.59 16.18 -7.58
CA LEU A 202 24.03 16.44 -7.55
C LEU A 202 24.40 17.90 -7.15
N GLN A 203 23.52 18.56 -6.40
CA GLN A 203 23.73 19.91 -5.86
C GLN A 203 24.22 19.82 -4.41
N CYS A 204 25.44 19.27 -4.24
CA CYS A 204 25.97 18.91 -2.93
C CYS A 204 26.05 20.09 -1.95
N ASP A 205 26.44 21.29 -2.39
CA ASP A 205 26.50 22.49 -1.51
C ASP A 205 25.12 22.84 -0.95
N SER A 206 24.08 22.76 -1.79
CA SER A 206 22.70 23.00 -1.36
C SER A 206 22.23 21.91 -0.41
N ALA A 207 22.57 20.65 -0.68
CA ALA A 207 22.24 19.52 0.19
C ALA A 207 22.84 19.68 1.59
N VAL A 208 24.14 20.01 1.67
CA VAL A 208 24.83 20.30 2.94
C VAL A 208 24.15 21.42 3.71
N LEU A 209 23.81 22.54 3.02
CA LEU A 209 23.10 23.66 3.66
C LEU A 209 21.78 23.22 4.30
N TYR A 210 20.97 22.42 3.59
CA TYR A 210 19.66 21.99 4.10
C TYR A 210 19.78 20.92 5.17
N PHE A 211 20.75 20.01 5.10
CA PHE A 211 21.01 19.04 6.18
C PHE A 211 21.50 19.76 7.46
N HIS A 212 22.35 20.78 7.37
CA HIS A 212 22.71 21.58 8.54
C HIS A 212 21.50 22.31 9.12
N ARG A 213 20.61 22.87 8.28
CA ARG A 213 19.35 23.43 8.77
C ARG A 213 18.48 22.40 9.48
N ALA A 214 18.45 21.15 9.03
CA ALA A 214 17.73 20.10 9.73
C ALA A 214 18.28 19.88 11.13
N LEU A 215 19.62 19.88 11.30
CA LEU A 215 20.28 19.76 12.61
C LEU A 215 19.89 20.86 13.59
N ASP A 216 19.63 22.09 13.11
CA ASP A 216 19.20 23.22 13.96
C ASP A 216 17.81 22.99 14.59
N PHE A 217 16.98 22.12 14.00
CA PHE A 217 15.63 21.85 14.46
C PHE A 217 15.48 20.52 15.24
N TRP A 218 16.43 19.59 15.12
CA TRP A 218 16.41 18.35 15.91
C TRP A 218 16.66 18.64 17.39
N GLN A 219 15.76 18.16 18.24
CA GLN A 219 15.84 18.39 19.70
C GLN A 219 16.66 17.34 20.43
N TYR A 220 16.68 16.11 19.94
CA TYR A 220 17.38 14.98 20.56
C TYR A 220 18.51 14.50 19.66
N GLU A 221 19.60 14.04 20.26
CA GLU A 221 20.77 13.56 19.52
C GLU A 221 20.45 12.30 18.68
N GLU A 222 19.58 11.44 19.20
CA GLU A 222 19.15 10.23 18.49
C GLU A 222 18.45 10.57 17.16
N ASP A 223 17.70 11.67 17.12
CA ASP A 223 16.97 12.10 15.93
C ASP A 223 17.92 12.63 14.84
N LYS A 224 19.11 13.15 15.23
CA LYS A 224 20.12 13.68 14.30
C LYS A 224 20.83 12.61 13.47
N PHE A 225 20.74 11.36 13.91
CA PHE A 225 21.53 10.27 13.34
C PHE A 225 21.34 10.08 11.83
N PHE A 226 20.09 10.18 11.36
CA PHE A 226 19.83 10.10 9.92
C PHE A 226 20.47 11.24 9.15
N THR A 227 20.39 12.47 9.67
CA THR A 227 21.03 13.65 9.07
C THR A 227 22.56 13.50 9.04
N PHE A 228 23.17 12.95 10.10
CA PHE A 228 24.61 12.67 10.13
C PHE A 228 25.03 11.69 9.03
N LYS A 229 24.25 10.63 8.81
CA LYS A 229 24.52 9.68 7.71
C LYS A 229 24.48 10.39 6.35
N LYS A 230 23.52 11.27 6.14
CA LYS A 230 23.39 11.98 4.88
C LYS A 230 24.51 13.01 4.68
N LEU A 231 24.88 13.75 5.72
CA LEU A 231 26.02 14.67 5.66
C LEU A 231 27.34 13.93 5.38
N MET A 232 27.58 12.83 6.07
CA MET A 232 28.75 11.99 5.79
C MET A 232 28.78 11.57 4.32
N GLN A 233 27.65 11.06 3.80
CA GLN A 233 27.57 10.60 2.41
C GLN A 233 27.82 11.74 1.41
N VAL A 234 27.21 12.90 1.61
CA VAL A 234 27.41 14.07 0.72
C VAL A 234 28.89 14.50 0.72
N TYR A 235 29.53 14.59 1.89
CA TYR A 235 30.95 14.96 1.98
C TYR A 235 31.87 13.90 1.36
N LEU A 236 31.52 12.60 1.49
CA LEU A 236 32.25 11.51 0.81
C LEU A 236 32.16 11.64 -0.71
N ASP A 237 30.99 11.99 -1.26
CA ASP A 237 30.79 12.17 -2.69
C ASP A 237 31.45 13.46 -3.22
N MET A 238 31.74 14.40 -2.34
CA MET A 238 32.56 15.60 -2.62
C MET A 238 34.07 15.35 -2.45
N ASP A 239 34.49 14.14 -2.09
CA ASP A 239 35.87 13.81 -1.67
C ASP A 239 36.39 14.66 -0.47
N ASP A 240 35.47 15.23 0.32
CA ASP A 240 35.76 16.04 1.50
C ASP A 240 35.76 15.17 2.77
N PHE A 241 36.83 14.40 2.93
CA PHE A 241 37.00 13.48 4.05
C PHE A 241 37.14 14.22 5.40
N GLU A 242 37.66 15.44 5.40
CA GLU A 242 37.83 16.22 6.61
C GLU A 242 36.49 16.54 7.28
N HIS A 243 35.52 17.00 6.50
CA HIS A 243 34.17 17.29 7.00
C HIS A 243 33.33 16.02 7.21
N ALA A 244 33.59 14.92 6.48
CA ALA A 244 32.91 13.64 6.67
C ALA A 244 33.32 12.93 7.98
N LEU A 245 34.56 13.10 8.43
CA LEU A 245 35.17 12.37 9.52
C LEU A 245 34.40 12.40 10.86
N PRO A 246 33.94 13.56 11.39
CA PRO A 246 33.22 13.60 12.67
C PRO A 246 31.89 12.81 12.60
N TYR A 247 31.22 12.83 11.47
CA TYR A 247 29.98 12.06 11.27
C TYR A 247 30.28 10.56 11.20
N ALA A 248 31.35 10.15 10.51
CA ALA A 248 31.76 8.75 10.43
C ALA A 248 32.09 8.18 11.82
N GLN A 249 32.80 8.93 12.68
CA GLN A 249 33.07 8.54 14.05
C GLN A 249 31.79 8.34 14.85
N THR A 250 30.86 9.32 14.79
CA THR A 250 29.56 9.22 15.47
C THR A 250 28.73 8.02 14.99
N ILE A 251 28.75 7.73 13.68
CA ILE A 251 28.02 6.59 13.11
C ILE A 251 28.58 5.26 13.63
N VAL A 252 29.89 5.11 13.70
CA VAL A 252 30.52 3.86 14.24
C VAL A 252 30.21 3.66 15.73
N GLU A 253 30.04 4.76 16.49
CA GLU A 253 29.71 4.68 17.91
C GLU A 253 28.22 4.34 18.14
N LEU A 254 27.32 4.78 17.28
CA LEU A 254 25.87 4.72 17.51
C LEU A 254 25.16 3.63 16.68
N SER A 255 25.71 3.20 15.54
CA SER A 255 25.04 2.26 14.65
C SER A 255 25.55 0.83 14.82
N ASN A 256 24.58 -0.10 14.77
CA ASN A 256 24.86 -1.52 14.55
C ASN A 256 24.43 -1.99 13.15
N ASP A 257 23.92 -1.09 12.31
CA ASP A 257 23.49 -1.41 10.95
C ASP A 257 24.72 -1.59 10.04
N PRO A 258 24.92 -2.76 9.46
CA PRO A 258 26.05 -3.00 8.56
C PRO A 258 26.16 -2.02 7.40
N ASN A 259 25.02 -1.57 6.88
CA ASN A 259 24.97 -0.62 5.76
C ASN A 259 25.56 0.75 6.15
N ASP A 260 25.26 1.23 7.34
CA ASP A 260 25.81 2.48 7.88
C ASP A 260 27.34 2.35 8.12
N LEU A 261 27.75 1.21 8.70
CA LEU A 261 29.12 0.96 9.09
C LEU A 261 30.07 0.86 7.89
N VAL A 262 29.65 0.28 6.75
CA VAL A 262 30.48 0.15 5.55
C VAL A 262 31.01 1.49 5.07
N ASN A 263 30.18 2.51 4.99
CA ASN A 263 30.56 3.86 4.53
C ASN A 263 31.34 4.63 5.60
N ALA A 264 30.97 4.48 6.88
CA ALA A 264 31.68 5.10 7.98
C ALA A 264 33.12 4.59 8.09
N TYR A 265 33.32 3.28 8.06
CA TYR A 265 34.68 2.70 8.05
C TYR A 265 35.47 3.07 6.81
N TYR A 266 34.81 3.26 5.63
CA TYR A 266 35.51 3.76 4.45
C TYR A 266 36.07 5.17 4.69
N CYS A 267 35.30 6.08 5.30
CA CYS A 267 35.75 7.42 5.66
C CYS A 267 36.94 7.37 6.61
N LEU A 268 36.84 6.57 7.70
CA LEU A 268 37.91 6.40 8.68
C LEU A 268 39.20 5.82 8.07
N MET A 269 39.07 4.90 7.08
CA MET A 269 40.20 4.38 6.31
C MET A 269 40.92 5.47 5.52
N GLN A 270 40.17 6.40 4.89
CA GLN A 270 40.79 7.49 4.13
C GLN A 270 41.57 8.45 5.06
N ASP A 271 41.01 8.76 6.24
CA ASP A 271 41.73 9.53 7.27
C ASP A 271 42.99 8.84 7.76
N ALA A 272 42.91 7.55 8.14
CA ALA A 272 44.06 6.77 8.56
C ALA A 272 45.17 6.68 7.47
N LYS A 273 44.74 6.57 6.20
CA LYS A 273 45.65 6.63 5.06
C LYS A 273 46.31 7.98 4.90
N ALA A 274 45.57 9.08 5.04
CA ALA A 274 46.15 10.43 4.99
C ALA A 274 47.17 10.69 6.11
N GLN A 275 46.94 10.11 7.28
CA GLN A 275 47.86 10.17 8.44
C GLN A 275 49.01 9.16 8.38
N ASN A 276 49.07 8.28 7.37
CA ASN A 276 50.00 7.15 7.26
C ASN A 276 49.93 6.18 8.46
N ASP A 277 48.79 6.06 9.14
CA ASP A 277 48.59 5.13 10.25
C ASP A 277 48.12 3.76 9.72
N ILE A 278 49.15 2.91 9.47
CA ILE A 278 48.92 1.58 8.90
C ILE A 278 48.10 0.69 9.85
N ASN A 279 48.25 0.86 11.17
CA ASN A 279 47.53 0.05 12.15
C ASN A 279 46.04 0.33 12.12
N ARG A 280 45.64 1.62 12.21
CA ARG A 280 44.24 2.02 12.08
C ARG A 280 43.66 1.68 10.71
N LEU A 281 44.44 1.89 9.65
CA LEU A 281 43.98 1.52 8.29
C LEU A 281 43.65 0.03 8.19
N SER A 282 44.52 -0.84 8.78
CA SER A 282 44.27 -2.29 8.80
C SER A 282 43.05 -2.65 9.65
N GLU A 283 42.90 -2.03 10.83
CA GLU A 283 41.76 -2.24 11.73
C GLU A 283 40.43 -1.87 11.04
N TYR A 284 40.33 -0.68 10.48
CA TYR A 284 39.12 -0.21 9.81
C TYR A 284 38.81 -1.01 8.53
N ALA A 285 39.82 -1.49 7.82
CA ALA A 285 39.64 -2.37 6.68
C ALA A 285 38.99 -3.71 7.08
N HIS A 286 39.43 -4.33 8.19
CA HIS A 286 38.79 -5.55 8.68
C HIS A 286 37.35 -5.29 9.16
N ALA A 287 37.12 -4.23 9.94
CA ALA A 287 35.80 -3.89 10.42
C ALA A 287 34.80 -3.60 9.25
N ARG A 288 35.28 -2.93 8.19
CA ARG A 288 34.50 -2.72 6.98
C ARG A 288 34.17 -4.03 6.26
N GLN A 289 35.13 -4.97 6.20
CA GLN A 289 34.93 -6.28 5.60
C GLN A 289 33.86 -7.08 6.37
N ASP A 290 33.93 -7.08 7.71
CA ASP A 290 32.96 -7.76 8.57
C ASP A 290 31.54 -7.16 8.36
N ALA A 291 31.43 -5.84 8.31
CA ALA A 291 30.17 -5.16 8.00
C ALA A 291 29.61 -5.55 6.61
N ASN A 292 30.46 -5.66 5.58
CA ASN A 292 30.03 -6.11 4.24
C ASN A 292 29.52 -7.56 4.24
N VAL A 293 30.12 -8.46 5.01
CA VAL A 293 29.68 -9.86 5.14
C VAL A 293 28.26 -9.89 5.78
N LEU A 294 28.04 -9.10 6.83
CA LEU A 294 26.75 -8.99 7.48
C LEU A 294 25.70 -8.37 6.54
N LEU A 295 26.03 -7.32 5.81
CA LEU A 295 25.15 -6.68 4.83
C LEU A 295 24.69 -7.67 3.76
N ASN A 296 25.61 -8.44 3.19
CA ASN A 296 25.29 -9.44 2.17
C ASN A 296 24.37 -10.56 2.72
N SER A 297 24.49 -10.92 3.98
CA SER A 297 23.61 -11.90 4.62
C SER A 297 22.19 -11.34 4.85
N ALA A 298 22.07 -10.05 5.14
CA ALA A 298 20.80 -9.38 5.35
C ALA A 298 19.98 -9.22 4.05
N ILE A 299 20.63 -9.00 2.90
CA ILE A 299 19.96 -8.84 1.59
C ILE A 299 19.08 -10.06 1.25
N GLY A 300 19.50 -11.28 1.65
CA GLY A 300 18.71 -12.49 1.41
C GLY A 300 17.36 -12.54 2.13
N GLN A 301 17.19 -11.81 3.22
CA GLN A 301 15.95 -11.77 4.00
C GLN A 301 14.91 -10.83 3.40
N HIS A 302 15.31 -9.79 2.69
CA HIS A 302 14.38 -8.82 2.11
C HIS A 302 13.48 -9.40 1.00
N ASN A 303 13.97 -10.35 0.21
CA ASN A 303 13.22 -10.96 -0.89
C ASN A 303 11.90 -11.63 -0.43
N GLY A 304 11.84 -12.15 0.80
CA GLY A 304 10.63 -12.75 1.36
C GLY A 304 9.50 -11.74 1.56
N ALA A 305 9.82 -10.52 2.00
CA ALA A 305 8.83 -9.48 2.22
C ALA A 305 8.21 -9.00 0.90
N LEU A 306 9.03 -8.82 -0.13
CA LEU A 306 8.55 -8.39 -1.46
C LEU A 306 7.56 -9.39 -2.04
N THR A 307 7.88 -10.69 -2.01
CA THR A 307 6.98 -11.74 -2.48
C THR A 307 5.61 -11.68 -1.79
N LEU A 308 5.60 -11.45 -0.47
CA LEU A 308 4.36 -11.30 0.30
C LEU A 308 3.55 -10.07 -0.12
N LEU A 309 4.22 -8.95 -0.40
CA LEU A 309 3.56 -7.72 -0.84
C LEU A 309 2.97 -7.87 -2.25
N GLU A 310 3.70 -8.48 -3.17
CA GLU A 310 3.25 -8.76 -4.53
C GLU A 310 2.04 -9.71 -4.53
N GLU A 311 2.12 -10.80 -3.76
CA GLU A 311 1.01 -11.75 -3.59
C GLU A 311 -0.21 -11.05 -2.96
N TYR A 312 0.01 -10.16 -1.97
CA TYR A 312 -1.05 -9.40 -1.33
C TYR A 312 -1.75 -8.47 -2.32
N VAL A 313 -1.02 -7.73 -3.14
CA VAL A 313 -1.60 -6.79 -4.11
C VAL A 313 -2.28 -7.55 -5.25
N ALA A 314 -1.69 -8.66 -5.71
CA ALA A 314 -2.30 -9.53 -6.72
C ALA A 314 -3.58 -10.21 -6.22
N ASN A 315 -3.66 -10.52 -4.91
CA ASN A 315 -4.80 -11.21 -4.31
C ASN A 315 -5.15 -10.63 -2.93
N PRO A 316 -5.66 -9.37 -2.87
CA PRO A 316 -5.94 -8.67 -1.61
C PRO A 316 -7.01 -9.38 -0.77
N TYR A 317 -7.85 -10.17 -1.42
CA TYR A 317 -8.91 -10.94 -0.75
C TYR A 317 -8.83 -12.41 -1.18
N PRO A 318 -8.17 -13.29 -0.42
CA PRO A 318 -8.23 -14.72 -0.71
C PRO A 318 -9.69 -15.17 -0.63
N TYR A 319 -10.26 -15.49 -1.78
CA TYR A 319 -11.68 -15.90 -1.98
C TYR A 319 -12.17 -16.99 -1.02
N ARG A 320 -11.29 -17.69 -0.33
CA ARG A 320 -11.64 -18.72 0.66
C ARG A 320 -12.61 -18.23 1.74
N TRP A 321 -12.49 -16.95 2.17
CA TRP A 321 -13.36 -16.41 3.23
C TRP A 321 -14.71 -15.95 2.71
N VAL A 322 -14.76 -15.42 1.49
CA VAL A 322 -16.02 -15.12 0.81
C VAL A 322 -16.81 -16.40 0.59
N TRP A 323 -16.14 -17.50 0.21
CA TRP A 323 -16.79 -18.81 0.07
C TRP A 323 -17.24 -19.40 1.42
N ILE A 324 -16.47 -19.24 2.50
CA ILE A 324 -16.88 -19.69 3.85
C ILE A 324 -18.05 -18.86 4.38
N MET A 325 -18.02 -17.54 4.19
CA MET A 325 -19.13 -16.64 4.55
C MET A 325 -20.36 -16.89 3.66
N LEU A 326 -20.17 -17.10 2.37
CA LEU A 326 -21.24 -17.54 1.46
C LEU A 326 -21.76 -18.93 1.85
N PHE A 327 -20.90 -19.87 2.18
CA PHE A 327 -21.32 -21.23 2.58
C PHE A 327 -22.04 -21.22 3.92
N SER A 328 -21.56 -20.47 4.92
CA SER A 328 -22.25 -20.32 6.22
C SER A 328 -23.56 -19.53 6.08
N SER A 329 -23.62 -18.49 5.23
CA SER A 329 -24.87 -17.80 4.91
C SER A 329 -25.81 -18.65 4.06
N ILE A 330 -25.29 -19.48 3.15
CA ILE A 330 -26.09 -20.45 2.39
C ILE A 330 -26.66 -21.53 3.32
N VAL A 331 -25.88 -22.05 4.27
CA VAL A 331 -26.37 -23.04 5.27
C VAL A 331 -27.40 -22.38 6.20
N LEU A 332 -27.19 -21.16 6.63
CA LEU A 332 -28.18 -20.39 7.41
C LEU A 332 -29.42 -20.07 6.56
N CYS A 333 -29.24 -19.68 5.30
CA CYS A 333 -30.33 -19.47 4.36
C CYS A 333 -31.08 -20.79 4.02
N LEU A 334 -30.38 -21.94 3.93
CA LEU A 334 -31.02 -23.24 3.74
C LEU A 334 -31.85 -23.66 4.97
N PHE A 335 -31.38 -23.37 6.19
CA PHE A 335 -32.17 -23.54 7.42
C PHE A 335 -33.38 -22.61 7.48
N LEU A 336 -33.22 -21.36 7.10
CA LEU A 336 -34.29 -20.36 6.97
C LEU A 336 -35.25 -20.76 5.81
N LEU A 337 -34.69 -21.20 4.67
CA LEU A 337 -35.50 -21.64 3.52
C LEU A 337 -36.25 -22.94 3.80
N MET A 338 -35.70 -23.88 4.60
CA MET A 338 -36.40 -25.04 5.07
C MET A 338 -37.53 -24.70 6.04
N GLY A 339 -37.32 -23.69 6.91
CA GLY A 339 -38.38 -23.10 7.74
C GLY A 339 -39.45 -22.37 6.91
N ILE A 340 -39.01 -21.62 5.89
CA ILE A 340 -39.88 -20.89 4.95
C ILE A 340 -40.53 -21.84 3.93
N ALA A 341 -39.87 -22.92 3.49
CA ALA A 341 -40.47 -23.90 2.59
C ALA A 341 -41.64 -24.66 3.24
N LEU A 342 -41.56 -24.88 4.54
CA LEU A 342 -42.70 -25.39 5.33
C LEU A 342 -43.85 -24.35 5.43
N TYR A 343 -43.51 -23.06 5.43
CA TYR A 343 -44.49 -21.97 5.38
C TYR A 343 -44.98 -21.67 3.94
N ARG A 344 -44.10 -21.81 2.91
CA ARG A 344 -44.37 -21.51 1.50
C ARG A 344 -45.32 -22.45 0.77
N ARG A 345 -45.61 -23.64 1.28
CA ARG A 345 -46.70 -24.44 0.71
C ARG A 345 -48.06 -23.71 0.71
N HIS A 346 -48.14 -22.58 1.43
CA HIS A 346 -49.39 -21.79 1.53
C HIS A 346 -49.41 -20.45 0.76
N VAL A 347 -48.24 -19.91 0.33
CA VAL A 347 -48.15 -18.48 -0.18
C VAL A 347 -47.65 -18.37 -1.62
N THR A 348 -47.27 -19.46 -2.29
CA THR A 348 -46.43 -19.45 -3.50
C THR A 348 -47.07 -18.91 -4.80
N ARG A 349 -48.31 -18.52 -4.84
CA ARG A 349 -48.94 -18.02 -6.09
C ARG A 349 -48.89 -16.50 -6.32
N ARG A 350 -48.46 -15.70 -5.35
CA ARG A 350 -48.41 -14.21 -5.51
C ARG A 350 -47.04 -13.61 -5.69
N LEU A 351 -45.93 -14.34 -5.45
CA LEU A 351 -44.57 -13.79 -5.47
C LEU A 351 -43.81 -13.92 -6.80
N GLN A 352 -44.23 -14.84 -7.70
CA GLN A 352 -43.53 -15.04 -8.98
C GLN A 352 -43.59 -13.85 -9.94
N ALA A 353 -44.58 -12.97 -9.81
CA ALA A 353 -44.71 -11.79 -10.66
C ALA A 353 -43.80 -10.62 -10.21
N SER A 354 -43.42 -10.58 -8.93
CA SER A 354 -42.54 -9.52 -8.35
C SER A 354 -41.07 -9.72 -8.66
N ASP A 355 -40.58 -10.96 -8.70
CA ASP A 355 -39.18 -11.27 -8.92
C ASP A 355 -38.69 -10.92 -10.34
N ASN A 356 -39.55 -11.09 -11.35
CA ASN A 356 -39.19 -10.71 -12.72
C ASN A 356 -39.05 -9.19 -12.88
N GLN A 357 -39.84 -8.40 -12.14
CA GLN A 357 -39.69 -6.94 -12.16
C GLN A 357 -38.43 -6.44 -11.45
N LEU A 358 -38.00 -7.15 -10.39
CA LEU A 358 -36.79 -6.79 -9.64
C LEU A 358 -35.50 -7.11 -10.42
N GLN A 359 -35.46 -8.22 -11.14
CA GLN A 359 -34.32 -8.56 -12.01
C GLN A 359 -34.16 -7.55 -13.16
N VAL A 360 -35.27 -7.13 -13.75
CA VAL A 360 -35.23 -6.10 -14.81
C VAL A 360 -34.74 -4.76 -14.25
N ALA A 361 -35.17 -4.39 -13.05
CA ALA A 361 -34.74 -3.15 -12.40
C ALA A 361 -33.25 -3.18 -12.01
N ASN A 362 -32.76 -4.29 -11.48
CA ASN A 362 -31.34 -4.43 -11.09
C ASN A 362 -30.40 -4.41 -12.31
N THR A 363 -30.79 -5.04 -13.43
CA THR A 363 -30.01 -4.96 -14.67
C THR A 363 -29.99 -3.53 -15.21
N GLN A 364 -31.12 -2.82 -15.16
CA GLN A 364 -31.19 -1.41 -15.59
C GLN A 364 -30.37 -0.48 -14.69
N ILE A 365 -30.32 -0.73 -13.38
CA ILE A 365 -29.50 0.06 -12.43
C ILE A 365 -28.01 -0.18 -12.68
N SER A 366 -27.60 -1.42 -12.94
CA SER A 366 -26.21 -1.76 -13.28
C SER A 366 -25.76 -1.08 -14.58
N ASP A 367 -26.60 -1.12 -15.61
CA ASP A 367 -26.32 -0.46 -16.89
C ASP A 367 -26.26 1.07 -16.77
N LEU A 368 -27.16 1.67 -15.97
CA LEU A 368 -27.13 3.10 -15.66
C LEU A 368 -25.86 3.52 -14.92
N TYR A 369 -25.45 2.76 -13.92
CA TYR A 369 -24.23 3.04 -13.14
C TYR A 369 -22.98 2.94 -14.03
N LEU A 370 -22.90 1.91 -14.87
CA LEU A 370 -21.77 1.72 -15.78
C LEU A 370 -21.71 2.83 -16.85
N SER A 371 -22.87 3.22 -17.38
CA SER A 371 -22.95 4.32 -18.35
C SER A 371 -22.58 5.68 -17.73
N ALA A 372 -22.96 5.93 -16.47
CA ALA A 372 -22.57 7.11 -15.71
C ALA A 372 -21.06 7.14 -15.47
N LEU A 373 -20.47 6.03 -15.01
CA LEU A 373 -19.03 5.88 -14.78
C LEU A 373 -18.21 6.14 -16.06
N LEU A 374 -18.62 5.53 -17.17
CA LEU A 374 -17.97 5.78 -18.47
C LEU A 374 -18.21 7.22 -18.95
N SER A 375 -19.34 7.82 -18.61
CA SER A 375 -19.64 9.22 -18.90
C SER A 375 -18.74 10.18 -18.12
N ASP A 376 -18.51 9.92 -16.84
CA ASP A 376 -17.64 10.73 -15.98
C ASP A 376 -16.18 10.66 -16.45
N ILE A 377 -15.70 9.47 -16.81
CA ILE A 377 -14.37 9.30 -17.39
C ILE A 377 -14.29 10.07 -18.73
N ARG A 378 -15.30 9.98 -19.60
CA ARG A 378 -15.36 10.74 -20.87
C ARG A 378 -15.38 12.24 -20.64
N ALA A 379 -16.09 12.73 -19.61
CA ALA A 379 -16.14 14.14 -19.27
C ALA A 379 -14.77 14.67 -18.81
N LYS A 380 -14.05 13.88 -18.05
CA LYS A 380 -12.69 14.19 -17.61
C LYS A 380 -11.68 14.18 -18.79
N TYR A 381 -11.91 13.29 -19.76
CA TYR A 381 -11.05 13.13 -20.95
C TYR A 381 -11.87 13.32 -22.24
N PRO A 382 -12.34 14.54 -22.55
CA PRO A 382 -13.29 14.79 -23.66
C PRO A 382 -12.69 14.55 -25.05
N ARG A 383 -11.37 14.52 -25.17
CA ARG A 383 -10.64 14.13 -26.38
C ARG A 383 -9.35 13.43 -26.00
N PRO A 384 -9.00 12.29 -26.63
CA PRO A 384 -7.68 11.70 -26.47
C PRO A 384 -6.62 12.73 -26.90
N ARG A 385 -5.73 13.10 -25.99
CA ARG A 385 -4.65 14.05 -26.28
C ARG A 385 -3.48 13.33 -26.96
N LYS A 386 -2.72 14.07 -27.77
CA LYS A 386 -1.65 13.53 -28.65
C LYS A 386 -0.38 13.10 -27.92
N GLN A 387 -0.31 13.12 -26.59
CA GLN A 387 0.90 12.83 -25.83
C GLN A 387 0.78 11.58 -24.99
N TRP A 388 1.85 10.76 -24.96
CA TRP A 388 1.97 9.52 -24.21
C TRP A 388 1.70 9.66 -22.70
N ASN A 389 2.05 10.81 -22.10
CA ASN A 389 1.81 11.09 -20.67
C ASN A 389 0.32 11.14 -20.33
N ASP A 390 -0.53 11.58 -21.25
CA ASP A 390 -1.98 11.70 -21.03
C ASP A 390 -2.67 10.33 -20.99
N TYR A 391 -2.12 9.33 -21.71
CA TYR A 391 -2.60 7.96 -21.62
C TYR A 391 -2.27 7.31 -20.27
N ASN A 392 -1.10 7.59 -19.70
CA ASN A 392 -0.72 7.07 -18.38
C ASN A 392 -1.61 7.63 -17.27
N GLU A 393 -2.07 8.88 -17.37
CA GLU A 393 -3.07 9.44 -16.46
C GLU A 393 -4.44 8.77 -16.63
N LEU A 394 -4.89 8.60 -17.86
CA LEU A 394 -6.12 7.88 -18.18
C LEU A 394 -6.05 6.42 -17.69
N LYS A 395 -4.92 5.73 -17.93
CA LYS A 395 -4.69 4.37 -17.43
C LYS A 395 -4.79 4.32 -15.92
N LYS A 396 -4.20 5.27 -15.21
CA LYS A 396 -4.25 5.36 -13.74
C LYS A 396 -5.66 5.55 -13.19
N ASP A 397 -6.48 6.38 -13.84
CA ASP A 397 -7.88 6.57 -13.45
C ASP A 397 -8.72 5.32 -13.76
N LEU A 398 -8.43 4.64 -14.86
CA LEU A 398 -9.07 3.38 -15.22
C LEU A 398 -8.64 2.23 -14.30
N ASP A 399 -7.36 2.14 -13.94
CA ASP A 399 -6.85 1.18 -12.94
C ASP A 399 -7.54 1.37 -11.59
N ALA A 400 -7.79 2.62 -11.18
CA ALA A 400 -8.46 2.91 -9.92
C ALA A 400 -9.95 2.51 -9.91
N GLN A 401 -10.63 2.55 -11.06
CA GLN A 401 -12.07 2.38 -11.18
C GLN A 401 -12.49 1.09 -11.89
N LEU A 402 -11.64 0.54 -12.75
CA LEU A 402 -11.90 -0.59 -13.64
C LEU A 402 -10.72 -1.61 -13.64
N HIS A 403 -10.06 -1.78 -12.49
CA HIS A 403 -8.87 -2.61 -12.34
C HIS A 403 -9.05 -4.03 -12.91
N ASP A 404 -10.17 -4.68 -12.62
CA ASP A 404 -10.44 -6.04 -13.07
C ASP A 404 -10.60 -6.15 -14.60
N TRP A 405 -11.13 -5.11 -15.25
CA TRP A 405 -11.25 -5.07 -16.70
C TRP A 405 -9.90 -4.98 -17.41
N LEU A 406 -9.00 -4.11 -16.89
CA LEU A 406 -7.64 -4.00 -17.44
C LEU A 406 -6.84 -5.29 -17.21
N TYR A 407 -6.98 -5.92 -16.06
CA TYR A 407 -6.36 -7.22 -15.78
C TYR A 407 -6.85 -8.31 -16.75
N GLN A 408 -8.15 -8.34 -17.08
CA GLN A 408 -8.67 -9.27 -18.08
C GLN A 408 -8.14 -9.00 -19.50
N LEU A 409 -7.97 -7.72 -19.87
CA LEU A 409 -7.34 -7.40 -21.16
C LEU A 409 -5.89 -7.89 -21.25
N GLU A 410 -5.14 -7.89 -20.14
CA GLU A 410 -3.77 -8.41 -20.08
C GLU A 410 -3.71 -9.92 -20.39
N SER A 411 -4.78 -10.67 -20.06
CA SER A 411 -4.87 -12.11 -20.36
C SER A 411 -4.79 -12.42 -21.87
N TYR A 412 -5.17 -11.48 -22.72
CA TYR A 412 -5.10 -11.62 -24.18
C TYR A 412 -3.71 -11.33 -24.77
N GLN A 413 -2.69 -11.06 -23.91
CA GLN A 413 -1.32 -10.73 -24.32
C GLN A 413 -1.26 -9.60 -25.37
N LEU A 414 -2.07 -8.59 -25.19
CA LEU A 414 -2.10 -7.41 -26.04
C LEU A 414 -0.88 -6.52 -25.74
N SER A 415 -0.30 -5.96 -26.80
CA SER A 415 0.74 -4.94 -26.65
C SER A 415 0.16 -3.65 -26.02
N ASN A 416 1.00 -2.79 -25.46
CA ASN A 416 0.57 -1.50 -24.90
C ASN A 416 -0.28 -0.68 -25.90
N ARG A 417 0.06 -0.68 -27.16
CA ARG A 417 -0.71 0.02 -28.21
C ARG A 417 -2.08 -0.62 -28.44
N GLU A 418 -2.17 -1.95 -28.36
CA GLU A 418 -3.43 -2.68 -28.51
C GLU A 418 -4.35 -2.45 -27.31
N ASN A 419 -3.80 -2.37 -26.10
CA ASN A 419 -4.55 -2.01 -24.89
C ASN A 419 -5.10 -0.57 -24.98
N ILE A 420 -4.28 0.39 -25.44
CA ILE A 420 -4.71 1.77 -25.69
C ILE A 420 -5.89 1.80 -26.69
N PHE A 421 -5.80 1.02 -27.75
CA PHE A 421 -6.86 0.94 -28.75
C PHE A 421 -8.15 0.37 -28.16
N CYS A 422 -8.10 -0.70 -27.36
CA CYS A 422 -9.25 -1.26 -26.69
C CYS A 422 -9.90 -0.25 -25.73
N THR A 423 -9.08 0.48 -24.99
CA THR A 423 -9.51 1.55 -24.09
C THR A 423 -10.25 2.66 -24.84
N TYR A 424 -9.70 3.13 -25.95
CA TYR A 424 -10.35 4.18 -26.75
C TYR A 424 -11.65 3.67 -27.41
N MET A 425 -11.67 2.44 -27.87
CA MET A 425 -12.88 1.80 -28.39
C MET A 425 -13.99 1.74 -27.33
N LEU A 426 -13.64 1.44 -26.08
CA LEU A 426 -14.62 1.40 -24.98
C LEU A 426 -15.11 2.79 -24.59
N LEU A 427 -14.19 3.74 -24.46
CA LEU A 427 -14.54 5.11 -24.02
C LEU A 427 -15.24 5.91 -25.11
N TYR A 428 -14.95 5.66 -26.37
CA TYR A 428 -15.50 6.43 -27.48
C TYR A 428 -16.13 5.53 -28.53
N PRO A 429 -17.26 4.86 -28.21
CA PRO A 429 -17.87 3.86 -29.09
C PRO A 429 -18.34 4.43 -30.43
N ASN A 430 -18.61 5.72 -30.49
CA ASN A 430 -19.09 6.43 -31.69
C ASN A 430 -17.95 7.11 -32.46
N ALA A 431 -16.68 6.91 -32.07
CA ALA A 431 -15.56 7.48 -32.79
C ALA A 431 -15.44 6.85 -34.19
N SER A 432 -15.28 7.70 -35.22
CA SER A 432 -15.02 7.21 -36.55
C SER A 432 -13.62 6.53 -36.62
N LEU A 433 -13.44 5.64 -37.60
CA LEU A 433 -12.12 5.03 -37.84
C LEU A 433 -11.05 6.09 -38.16
N GLU A 434 -11.45 7.21 -38.76
CA GLU A 434 -10.56 8.34 -39.03
C GLU A 434 -10.12 9.04 -37.73
N ALA A 435 -11.05 9.24 -36.81
CA ALA A 435 -10.74 9.81 -35.49
C ALA A 435 -9.79 8.88 -34.69
N LEU A 436 -10.06 7.58 -34.67
CA LEU A 436 -9.18 6.60 -34.02
C LEU A 436 -7.79 6.54 -34.68
N ALA A 437 -7.74 6.68 -36.01
CA ALA A 437 -6.50 6.72 -36.77
C ALA A 437 -5.66 7.96 -36.40
N ASP A 438 -6.28 9.13 -36.33
CA ASP A 438 -5.61 10.39 -35.92
C ASP A 438 -5.08 10.30 -34.47
N TRP A 439 -5.90 9.78 -33.54
CA TRP A 439 -5.50 9.65 -32.13
C TRP A 439 -4.34 8.68 -31.92
N MET A 440 -4.26 7.62 -32.73
CA MET A 440 -3.22 6.60 -32.61
C MET A 440 -2.05 6.80 -33.58
N HIS A 441 -2.06 7.86 -34.39
CA HIS A 441 -1.07 8.15 -35.42
C HIS A 441 -0.93 7.01 -36.48
N TYR A 442 -2.07 6.51 -36.95
CA TYR A 442 -2.16 5.56 -38.05
C TYR A 442 -2.88 6.18 -39.24
N SER A 443 -2.69 5.58 -40.43
CA SER A 443 -3.60 5.86 -41.54
C SER A 443 -4.98 5.19 -41.27
N PRO A 444 -6.07 5.68 -41.86
CA PRO A 444 -7.40 5.05 -41.73
C PRO A 444 -7.41 3.56 -42.14
N THR A 445 -6.66 3.19 -43.15
CA THR A 445 -6.46 1.79 -43.57
C THR A 445 -5.62 1.01 -42.57
N GLY A 446 -4.60 1.65 -41.97
CA GLY A 446 -3.75 1.09 -40.94
C GLY A 446 -4.52 0.75 -39.65
N ILE A 447 -5.41 1.66 -39.21
CA ILE A 447 -6.22 1.43 -38.01
C ILE A 447 -7.28 0.33 -38.23
N SER A 448 -7.83 0.20 -39.42
CA SER A 448 -8.75 -0.89 -39.75
C SER A 448 -8.05 -2.26 -39.72
N THR A 449 -6.83 -2.35 -40.25
CA THR A 449 -5.99 -3.56 -40.14
C THR A 449 -5.61 -3.85 -38.69
N PHE A 450 -5.29 -2.81 -37.94
CA PHE A 450 -4.97 -2.91 -36.50
C PHE A 450 -6.16 -3.45 -35.70
N LYS A 451 -7.36 -2.90 -35.92
CA LYS A 451 -8.61 -3.38 -35.30
C LYS A 451 -8.86 -4.86 -35.60
N ARG A 452 -8.64 -5.29 -36.84
CA ARG A 452 -8.79 -6.69 -37.24
C ARG A 452 -7.79 -7.60 -36.52
N ARG A 453 -6.52 -7.16 -36.37
CA ARG A 453 -5.49 -7.91 -35.65
C ARG A 453 -5.79 -8.07 -34.18
N VAL A 454 -6.28 -6.99 -33.51
CA VAL A 454 -6.71 -7.04 -32.11
C VAL A 454 -7.86 -8.02 -31.92
N ALA A 455 -8.90 -7.93 -32.76
CA ALA A 455 -10.03 -8.85 -32.73
C ALA A 455 -9.61 -10.32 -32.94
N GLN A 456 -8.65 -10.55 -33.83
CA GLN A 456 -8.09 -11.89 -34.09
C GLN A 456 -7.30 -12.43 -32.88
N LYS A 457 -6.54 -11.60 -32.17
CA LYS A 457 -5.83 -11.99 -30.95
C LYS A 457 -6.80 -12.36 -29.82
N ILE A 458 -7.91 -11.62 -29.71
CA ILE A 458 -8.97 -11.88 -28.74
C ILE A 458 -9.80 -13.11 -29.14
N GLY A 459 -9.77 -13.52 -30.42
CA GLY A 459 -10.51 -14.68 -30.93
C GLY A 459 -11.97 -14.39 -31.29
N ILE A 460 -12.29 -13.15 -31.67
CA ILE A 460 -13.66 -12.71 -31.97
C ILE A 460 -13.80 -12.05 -33.36
N PRO A 461 -15.02 -12.00 -33.93
CA PRO A 461 -15.27 -11.23 -35.15
C PRO A 461 -15.02 -9.73 -34.94
N THR A 462 -14.37 -9.07 -35.89
CA THR A 462 -14.01 -7.65 -35.82
C THR A 462 -15.19 -6.71 -35.53
N ARG A 463 -16.39 -7.06 -36.02
CA ARG A 463 -17.64 -6.28 -35.81
C ARG A 463 -18.12 -6.34 -34.35
N GLU A 464 -17.73 -7.38 -33.61
CA GLU A 464 -18.18 -7.62 -32.24
C GLU A 464 -17.18 -7.10 -31.19
N LEU A 465 -16.04 -6.54 -31.61
CA LEU A 465 -14.97 -6.12 -30.71
C LEU A 465 -15.46 -5.19 -29.61
N TYR A 466 -16.21 -4.13 -29.96
CA TYR A 466 -16.74 -3.20 -28.94
C TYR A 466 -17.69 -3.89 -27.97
N LYS A 467 -18.63 -4.69 -28.49
CA LYS A 467 -19.57 -5.43 -27.66
C LYS A 467 -18.85 -6.39 -26.69
N HIS A 468 -17.82 -7.04 -27.17
CA HIS A 468 -17.02 -7.95 -26.35
C HIS A 468 -16.27 -7.19 -25.24
N LEU A 469 -15.61 -6.08 -25.56
CA LEU A 469 -14.94 -5.23 -24.57
C LEU A 469 -15.91 -4.69 -23.50
N TYR A 470 -17.13 -4.34 -23.92
CA TYR A 470 -18.18 -3.90 -23.00
C TYR A 470 -18.70 -5.05 -22.12
N ASN A 471 -18.86 -6.25 -22.68
CA ASN A 471 -19.27 -7.43 -21.92
C ASN A 471 -18.22 -7.82 -20.87
N ILE A 472 -16.94 -7.81 -21.20
CA ILE A 472 -15.86 -8.01 -20.24
C ILE A 472 -16.01 -7.04 -19.06
N LEU A 473 -16.34 -5.79 -19.33
CA LEU A 473 -16.55 -4.78 -18.31
C LEU A 473 -17.79 -5.06 -17.44
N GLN A 474 -18.84 -5.64 -18.00
CA GLN A 474 -20.06 -6.05 -17.25
C GLN A 474 -19.82 -7.29 -16.39
N GLU A 475 -19.02 -8.23 -16.86
CA GLU A 475 -18.70 -9.50 -16.16
C GLU A 475 -17.72 -9.32 -15.01
N THR A 476 -16.93 -8.24 -15.00
CA THR A 476 -15.93 -7.91 -13.96
C THR A 476 -16.51 -7.15 -12.76
N LYS A 477 -17.80 -6.88 -12.77
CA LYS A 477 -18.56 -6.25 -11.67
C LYS A 477 -19.64 -7.15 -11.13
#